data_78b1537cd36a267ecb7898b74772d2c3
#
_entry.id   78b1537cd36a267ecb7898b74772d2c3
#
_cell.length_a   1.000
_cell.length_b   1.000
_cell.length_c   1.000
_cell.angle_alpha   90.00
_cell.angle_beta   90.00
_cell.angle_gamma   90.00
#
_symmetry.space_group_name_H-M   'P 1'
#
loop_
_entity.id
_entity.type
_entity.pdbx_description
1 polymer ?
#
loop_
_entity_poly.entity_id
_entity_poly.type
_entity_poly.pdbx_seq_one_letter_code
_entity_poly.pdbx_strand_id
1 'polypeptide(L)'
;MNILLKAIENRARVNRARVAMGIREPTPKLLESAWKAQELGFAQVVLVGSIKEIREIGTEIEVIDTEEPEKVLIDLLVSRQVDAVIRGTAKASGAIFELKKALGMKRVCRLALLLTADGTPFFLAPVGIDEGNSIADKLCILSLGAAYIRRFGIEPVVGVLSGGRMGDIGRDPRVDRTLADGELVVRKAVEMGINAKHYTILIENAIKEANFILAPDGISGNLIFRTLAFLGGGDGLGAPVLMDDYVFVDTSRVGGHFTKAIMLASALSHPKRKRT
;
A
#
# COMPACT_ATOMS: atom_id res chain seq x y z
N MET A 1 -19.74 -7.96 4.49
CA MET A 1 -18.31 -7.87 4.07
C MET A 1 -18.26 -7.42 2.63
N ASN A 2 -17.50 -6.36 2.33
CA ASN A 2 -17.40 -5.74 0.99
C ASN A 2 -16.86 -6.73 -0.05
N ILE A 3 -17.31 -6.61 -1.31
CA ILE A 3 -16.93 -7.49 -2.44
C ILE A 3 -15.42 -7.50 -2.65
N LEU A 4 -14.75 -6.33 -2.57
CA LEU A 4 -13.29 -6.21 -2.72
C LEU A 4 -12.55 -7.01 -1.65
N LEU A 5 -12.94 -6.87 -0.38
CA LEU A 5 -12.27 -7.58 0.71
C LEU A 5 -12.44 -9.10 0.59
N LYS A 6 -13.64 -9.56 0.18
CA LYS A 6 -13.87 -10.99 -0.12
C LYS A 6 -13.00 -11.48 -1.27
N ALA A 7 -12.86 -10.71 -2.33
CA ALA A 7 -12.03 -11.08 -3.47
C ALA A 7 -10.55 -11.18 -3.08
N ILE A 8 -10.05 -10.24 -2.28
CA ILE A 8 -8.67 -10.27 -1.75
C ILE A 8 -8.47 -11.49 -0.85
N GLU A 9 -9.38 -11.74 0.08
CA GLU A 9 -9.31 -12.89 0.99
C GLU A 9 -9.30 -14.23 0.23
N ASN A 10 -10.24 -14.42 -0.69
CA ASN A 10 -10.33 -15.62 -1.50
C ASN A 10 -9.06 -15.83 -2.32
N ARG A 11 -8.54 -14.78 -2.95
CA ARG A 11 -7.33 -14.86 -3.76
C ARG A 11 -6.09 -15.16 -2.90
N ALA A 12 -6.00 -14.60 -1.70
CA ALA A 12 -4.93 -14.92 -0.76
C ALA A 12 -4.94 -16.41 -0.37
N ARG A 13 -6.13 -16.97 -0.08
CA ARG A 13 -6.29 -18.39 0.24
C ARG A 13 -5.93 -19.31 -0.93
N VAL A 14 -6.26 -18.91 -2.16
CA VAL A 14 -5.91 -19.66 -3.38
C VAL A 14 -4.40 -19.60 -3.64
N ASN A 15 -3.81 -18.43 -3.55
CA ASN A 15 -2.38 -18.22 -3.81
C ASN A 15 -1.52 -18.86 -2.73
N ARG A 16 -1.90 -18.69 -1.47
CA ARG A 16 -1.15 -19.15 -0.29
C ARG A 16 0.35 -18.89 -0.43
N ALA A 17 0.68 -17.67 -0.85
CA ALA A 17 2.01 -17.27 -1.24
C ALA A 17 3.00 -17.35 -0.07
N ARG A 18 4.28 -17.57 -0.38
CA ARG A 18 5.37 -17.43 0.58
C ARG A 18 5.69 -15.95 0.76
N VAL A 19 5.35 -15.38 1.91
CA VAL A 19 5.46 -13.94 2.22
C VAL A 19 6.51 -13.72 3.29
N ALA A 20 7.57 -12.95 2.99
CA ALA A 20 8.55 -12.55 4.00
C ALA A 20 8.15 -11.23 4.67
N MET A 21 8.36 -11.15 5.98
CA MET A 21 8.09 -9.97 6.80
C MET A 21 9.35 -9.52 7.53
N GLY A 22 9.74 -8.24 7.35
CA GLY A 22 10.91 -7.65 7.99
C GLY A 22 10.67 -7.27 9.46
N ILE A 23 11.55 -7.72 10.33
CA ILE A 23 11.43 -7.54 11.79
C ILE A 23 12.67 -6.81 12.30
N ARG A 24 12.47 -5.60 12.84
CA ARG A 24 13.46 -4.86 13.64
C ARG A 24 13.10 -4.83 15.10
N GLU A 25 11.81 -4.78 15.38
CA GLU A 25 11.27 -4.68 16.73
C GLU A 25 10.20 -5.77 16.87
N PRO A 26 10.57 -6.99 17.27
CA PRO A 26 9.61 -8.06 17.46
C PRO A 26 8.72 -7.76 18.67
N THR A 27 7.41 -8.01 18.53
CA THR A 27 6.42 -7.90 19.61
C THR A 27 5.48 -9.10 19.59
N PRO A 28 4.90 -9.50 20.74
CA PRO A 28 3.92 -10.59 20.77
C PRO A 28 2.78 -10.39 19.76
N LYS A 29 2.25 -9.19 19.68
CA LYS A 29 1.15 -8.80 18.77
C LYS A 29 1.51 -8.95 17.29
N LEU A 30 2.77 -8.63 16.93
CA LEU A 30 3.29 -8.81 15.57
C LEU A 30 3.36 -10.30 15.22
N LEU A 31 3.94 -11.12 16.11
CA LEU A 31 4.07 -12.56 15.89
C LEU A 31 2.71 -13.25 15.84
N GLU A 32 1.78 -12.88 16.72
CA GLU A 32 0.40 -13.34 16.69
C GLU A 32 -0.27 -13.00 15.35
N SER A 33 -0.07 -11.79 14.82
CA SER A 33 -0.65 -11.40 13.54
C SER A 33 -0.09 -12.19 12.35
N ALA A 34 1.21 -12.54 12.39
CA ALA A 34 1.85 -13.38 11.41
C ALA A 34 1.34 -14.83 11.48
N TRP A 35 1.25 -15.37 12.69
CA TRP A 35 0.71 -16.70 12.94
C TRP A 35 -0.74 -16.81 12.49
N LYS A 36 -1.57 -15.84 12.83
CA LYS A 36 -2.97 -15.76 12.41
C LYS A 36 -3.14 -15.76 10.89
N ALA A 37 -2.24 -15.09 10.17
CA ALA A 37 -2.27 -15.11 8.70
C ALA A 37 -2.00 -16.52 8.13
N GLN A 38 -1.11 -17.29 8.75
CA GLN A 38 -0.86 -18.69 8.39
C GLN A 38 -2.04 -19.60 8.74
N GLU A 39 -2.58 -19.47 9.95
CA GLU A 39 -3.72 -20.24 10.43
C GLU A 39 -4.95 -20.04 9.55
N LEU A 40 -5.23 -18.79 9.14
CA LEU A 40 -6.32 -18.46 8.22
C LEU A 40 -6.05 -18.92 6.77
N GLY A 41 -4.88 -19.50 6.49
CA GLY A 41 -4.51 -20.00 5.17
C GLY A 41 -4.19 -18.91 4.14
N PHE A 42 -3.89 -17.68 4.58
CA PHE A 42 -3.61 -16.59 3.65
C PHE A 42 -2.21 -16.68 3.03
N ALA A 43 -1.21 -17.12 3.79
CA ALA A 43 0.17 -17.18 3.34
C ALA A 43 0.99 -18.21 4.11
N GLN A 44 2.15 -18.59 3.57
CA GLN A 44 3.28 -19.14 4.32
C GLN A 44 4.16 -17.97 4.72
N VAL A 45 4.27 -17.68 6.02
CA VAL A 45 5.00 -16.51 6.51
C VAL A 45 6.43 -16.89 6.85
N VAL A 46 7.37 -16.02 6.47
CA VAL A 46 8.78 -16.08 6.86
C VAL A 46 9.14 -14.77 7.55
N LEU A 47 9.70 -14.83 8.74
CA LEU A 47 10.17 -13.67 9.48
C LEU A 47 11.65 -13.43 9.11
N VAL A 48 12.02 -12.18 8.92
CA VAL A 48 13.39 -11.77 8.53
C VAL A 48 13.90 -10.77 9.55
N GLY A 49 14.85 -11.18 10.39
CA GLY A 49 15.38 -10.36 11.48
C GLY A 49 16.20 -11.19 12.48
N SER A 50 16.51 -10.64 13.65
CA SER A 50 17.27 -11.32 14.68
C SER A 50 16.52 -12.57 15.18
N ILE A 51 17.04 -13.75 14.92
CA ILE A 51 16.43 -15.03 15.36
C ILE A 51 16.38 -15.10 16.89
N LYS A 52 17.39 -14.56 17.55
CA LYS A 52 17.46 -14.54 19.02
C LYS A 52 16.27 -13.78 19.59
N GLU A 53 16.08 -12.53 19.17
CA GLU A 53 15.01 -11.66 19.68
C GLU A 53 13.61 -12.21 19.34
N ILE A 54 13.44 -12.77 18.13
CA ILE A 54 12.18 -13.32 17.66
C ILE A 54 11.81 -14.58 18.47
N ARG A 55 12.78 -15.48 18.73
CA ARG A 55 12.56 -16.72 19.47
C ARG A 55 12.33 -16.50 20.97
N GLU A 56 12.89 -15.43 21.55
CA GLU A 56 12.64 -15.05 22.96
C GLU A 56 11.15 -14.77 23.23
N ILE A 57 10.39 -14.32 22.22
CA ILE A 57 8.93 -14.09 22.34
C ILE A 57 8.13 -15.39 22.20
N GLY A 58 8.70 -16.44 21.58
CA GLY A 58 8.06 -17.73 21.40
C GLY A 58 7.23 -17.84 20.13
N THR A 59 7.82 -18.25 19.02
CA THR A 59 7.13 -18.54 17.76
C THR A 59 7.77 -19.72 17.03
N GLU A 60 6.95 -20.51 16.37
CA GLU A 60 7.36 -21.62 15.49
C GLU A 60 7.46 -21.20 14.01
N ILE A 61 7.16 -19.93 13.70
CA ILE A 61 7.27 -19.43 12.33
C ILE A 61 8.73 -19.50 11.87
N GLU A 62 8.94 -19.83 10.61
CA GLU A 62 10.28 -19.83 9.99
C GLU A 62 10.94 -18.45 10.12
N VAL A 63 12.22 -18.44 10.54
CA VAL A 63 13.00 -17.20 10.70
C VAL A 63 14.25 -17.28 9.85
N ILE A 64 14.51 -16.25 9.07
CA ILE A 64 15.79 -16.00 8.41
C ILE A 64 16.55 -15.01 9.29
N ASP A 65 17.66 -15.46 9.86
CA ASP A 65 18.48 -14.68 10.78
C ASP A 65 19.29 -13.62 10.04
N THR A 66 19.15 -12.36 10.51
CA THR A 66 19.90 -11.24 9.94
C THR A 66 19.80 -9.98 10.80
N GLU A 67 20.89 -9.20 10.81
CA GLU A 67 20.91 -7.84 11.33
C GLU A 67 20.50 -6.76 10.30
N GLU A 68 20.33 -7.16 9.02
CA GLU A 68 20.00 -6.27 7.91
C GLU A 68 18.66 -6.68 7.23
N PRO A 69 17.54 -6.67 7.95
CA PRO A 69 16.27 -7.17 7.41
C PRO A 69 15.80 -6.42 6.17
N GLU A 70 16.09 -5.14 6.02
CA GLU A 70 15.73 -4.33 4.85
C GLU A 70 16.35 -4.88 3.57
N LYS A 71 17.65 -5.21 3.64
CA LYS A 71 18.39 -5.74 2.50
C LYS A 71 17.95 -7.16 2.18
N VAL A 72 17.93 -8.03 3.20
CA VAL A 72 17.57 -9.45 3.03
C VAL A 72 16.16 -9.62 2.49
N LEU A 73 15.19 -8.80 2.92
CA LEU A 73 13.85 -8.79 2.32
C LEU A 73 13.88 -8.60 0.81
N ILE A 74 14.65 -7.63 0.34
CA ILE A 74 14.73 -7.32 -1.08
C ILE A 74 15.49 -8.39 -1.84
N ASP A 75 16.58 -8.91 -1.29
CA ASP A 75 17.33 -10.02 -1.88
C ASP A 75 16.45 -11.26 -2.07
N LEU A 76 15.63 -11.63 -1.07
CA LEU A 76 14.66 -12.72 -1.16
C LEU A 76 13.60 -12.49 -2.24
N LEU A 77 13.09 -11.25 -2.35
CA LEU A 77 12.09 -10.88 -3.34
C LEU A 77 12.65 -10.97 -4.76
N VAL A 78 13.80 -10.36 -5.01
CA VAL A 78 14.42 -10.29 -6.34
C VAL A 78 14.91 -11.67 -6.80
N SER A 79 15.46 -12.46 -5.88
CA SER A 79 15.86 -13.86 -6.16
C SER A 79 14.70 -14.85 -6.27
N ARG A 80 13.44 -14.36 -6.08
CA ARG A 80 12.23 -15.21 -6.15
C ARG A 80 12.21 -16.36 -5.11
N GLN A 81 12.91 -16.22 -4.00
CA GLN A 81 12.84 -17.16 -2.89
C GLN A 81 11.54 -17.00 -2.10
N VAL A 82 10.92 -15.82 -2.19
CA VAL A 82 9.56 -15.54 -1.71
C VAL A 82 8.71 -14.94 -2.83
N ASP A 83 7.40 -15.06 -2.72
CA ASP A 83 6.46 -14.57 -3.73
C ASP A 83 6.13 -13.08 -3.49
N ALA A 84 6.22 -12.64 -2.23
CA ALA A 84 5.97 -11.26 -1.83
C ALA A 84 6.73 -10.92 -0.55
N VAL A 85 6.89 -9.63 -0.29
CA VAL A 85 7.41 -9.13 0.97
C VAL A 85 6.51 -8.05 1.56
N ILE A 86 6.45 -8.01 2.88
CA ILE A 86 5.89 -6.88 3.63
C ILE A 86 6.99 -6.26 4.48
N ARG A 87 6.96 -4.93 4.61
CA ARG A 87 8.00 -4.23 5.37
C ARG A 87 8.02 -4.62 6.85
N GLY A 88 6.86 -4.86 7.45
CA GLY A 88 6.76 -5.12 8.87
C GLY A 88 7.28 -3.95 9.71
N THR A 89 8.19 -4.22 10.63
CA THR A 89 8.85 -3.20 11.48
C THR A 89 10.21 -2.75 10.94
N ALA A 90 10.68 -3.27 9.80
CA ALA A 90 11.90 -2.80 9.13
C ALA A 90 11.80 -1.31 8.78
N LYS A 91 12.95 -0.63 8.66
CA LYS A 91 13.01 0.83 8.38
C LYS A 91 12.52 1.11 6.97
N ALA A 92 11.52 2.00 6.83
CA ALA A 92 10.95 2.34 5.52
C ALA A 92 11.98 2.90 4.55
N SER A 93 12.84 3.83 5.00
CA SER A 93 13.90 4.43 4.19
C SER A 93 14.91 3.38 3.69
N GLY A 94 15.30 2.44 4.56
CA GLY A 94 16.21 1.36 4.22
C GLY A 94 15.62 0.40 3.19
N ALA A 95 14.41 -0.11 3.45
CA ALA A 95 13.74 -1.05 2.55
C ALA A 95 13.46 -0.43 1.16
N ILE A 96 13.02 0.82 1.11
CA ILE A 96 12.80 1.54 -0.15
C ILE A 96 14.13 1.83 -0.88
N PHE A 97 15.19 2.15 -0.14
CA PHE A 97 16.53 2.34 -0.72
C PHE A 97 17.01 1.05 -1.39
N GLU A 98 16.97 -0.08 -0.68
CA GLU A 98 17.40 -1.38 -1.23
C GLU A 98 16.52 -1.81 -2.42
N LEU A 99 15.21 -1.58 -2.36
CA LEU A 99 14.29 -1.87 -3.47
C LEU A 99 14.65 -1.05 -4.72
N LYS A 100 14.86 0.26 -4.56
CA LYS A 100 15.26 1.14 -5.68
C LYS A 100 16.57 0.71 -6.29
N LYS A 101 17.55 0.38 -5.46
CA LYS A 101 18.87 -0.08 -5.88
C LYS A 101 18.80 -1.40 -6.65
N ALA A 102 18.09 -2.39 -6.10
CA ALA A 102 18.01 -3.73 -6.70
C ALA A 102 17.26 -3.75 -8.04
N LEU A 103 16.25 -2.90 -8.21
CA LEU A 103 15.41 -2.85 -9.41
C LEU A 103 15.75 -1.69 -10.37
N GLY A 104 16.74 -0.86 -10.06
CA GLY A 104 17.10 0.31 -10.87
C GLY A 104 16.02 1.39 -10.91
N MET A 105 15.14 1.44 -9.89
CA MET A 105 13.99 2.35 -9.85
C MET A 105 14.42 3.75 -9.40
N LYS A 106 14.09 4.76 -10.19
CA LYS A 106 14.31 6.16 -9.79
C LYS A 106 13.29 6.62 -8.75
N ARG A 107 12.05 6.15 -8.86
CA ARG A 107 10.92 6.53 -8.00
C ARG A 107 10.14 5.31 -7.57
N VAL A 108 9.48 5.43 -6.43
CA VAL A 108 8.53 4.45 -5.90
C VAL A 108 7.18 5.13 -5.79
N CYS A 109 6.13 4.47 -6.22
CA CYS A 109 4.75 4.90 -6.05
C CYS A 109 4.01 3.86 -5.22
N ARG A 110 3.33 4.30 -4.17
CA ARG A 110 2.56 3.42 -3.28
C ARG A 110 1.08 3.72 -3.37
N LEU A 111 0.28 2.67 -3.31
CA LEU A 111 -1.17 2.74 -3.32
C LEU A 111 -1.71 2.08 -2.04
N ALA A 112 -2.11 2.87 -1.06
CA ALA A 112 -2.65 2.33 0.18
C ALA A 112 -4.08 1.83 0.00
N LEU A 113 -4.39 0.64 0.53
CA LEU A 113 -5.76 0.16 0.68
C LEU A 113 -6.21 0.41 2.11
N LEU A 114 -7.26 1.21 2.26
CA LEU A 114 -7.80 1.70 3.52
C LEU A 114 -9.26 1.30 3.69
N LEU A 115 -9.70 1.28 4.95
CA LEU A 115 -11.10 1.18 5.32
C LEU A 115 -11.50 2.44 6.09
N THR A 116 -12.66 2.97 5.81
CA THR A 116 -13.32 3.95 6.68
C THR A 116 -13.80 3.28 7.98
N ALA A 117 -14.25 4.05 8.96
CA ALA A 117 -14.76 3.51 10.23
C ALA A 117 -15.97 2.57 10.05
N ASP A 118 -16.79 2.77 9.01
CA ASP A 118 -17.91 1.90 8.65
C ASP A 118 -17.50 0.68 7.81
N GLY A 119 -16.19 0.52 7.53
CA GLY A 119 -15.64 -0.61 6.78
C GLY A 119 -15.69 -0.46 5.26
N THR A 120 -15.98 0.72 4.72
CA THR A 120 -15.94 1.00 3.29
C THR A 120 -14.49 1.03 2.80
N PRO A 121 -14.07 0.15 1.86
CA PRO A 121 -12.71 0.15 1.33
C PRO A 121 -12.53 1.19 0.23
N PHE A 122 -11.37 1.82 0.21
CA PHE A 122 -10.92 2.69 -0.86
C PHE A 122 -9.40 2.68 -0.98
N PHE A 123 -8.92 3.03 -2.15
CA PHE A 123 -7.49 3.21 -2.41
C PHE A 123 -7.10 4.67 -2.25
N LEU A 124 -5.90 4.91 -1.71
CA LEU A 124 -5.34 6.25 -1.50
C LEU A 124 -3.91 6.32 -2.04
N ALA A 125 -3.62 7.28 -2.89
CA ALA A 125 -2.27 7.63 -3.33
C ALA A 125 -2.19 9.14 -3.66
N PRO A 126 -0.98 9.71 -3.66
CA PRO A 126 0.25 9.20 -3.08
C PRO A 126 0.18 9.12 -1.54
N VAL A 127 1.01 8.26 -0.93
CA VAL A 127 1.12 8.15 0.54
C VAL A 127 2.56 8.25 1.04
N GLY A 128 3.53 8.31 0.15
CA GLY A 128 4.91 8.64 0.47
C GLY A 128 5.16 10.13 0.42
N ILE A 129 5.86 10.68 1.41
CA ILE A 129 6.11 12.12 1.54
C ILE A 129 6.87 12.74 0.36
N ASP A 130 7.54 11.92 -0.43
CA ASP A 130 8.32 12.26 -1.61
C ASP A 130 7.61 11.93 -2.94
N GLU A 131 6.33 11.53 -2.89
CA GLU A 131 5.54 11.13 -4.05
C GLU A 131 4.55 12.22 -4.49
N GLY A 132 4.20 12.25 -5.78
CA GLY A 132 3.11 13.07 -6.32
C GLY A 132 3.37 14.58 -6.36
N ASN A 133 4.65 15.00 -6.40
CA ASN A 133 5.03 16.42 -6.33
C ASN A 133 4.85 17.19 -7.65
N SER A 134 4.62 16.48 -8.77
CA SER A 134 4.39 17.09 -10.09
C SER A 134 3.15 16.49 -10.76
N ILE A 135 2.64 17.18 -11.78
CA ILE A 135 1.55 16.65 -12.63
C ILE A 135 1.96 15.31 -13.25
N ALA A 136 3.18 15.20 -13.73
CA ALA A 136 3.68 13.95 -14.32
C ALA A 136 3.69 12.81 -13.29
N ASP A 137 4.07 13.09 -12.03
CA ASP A 137 4.03 12.09 -10.96
C ASP A 137 2.59 11.68 -10.64
N LYS A 138 1.66 12.64 -10.54
CA LYS A 138 0.24 12.37 -10.27
C LYS A 138 -0.38 11.51 -11.37
N LEU A 139 -0.11 11.82 -12.63
CA LEU A 139 -0.60 11.04 -13.77
C LEU A 139 0.00 9.64 -13.82
N CYS A 140 1.28 9.49 -13.50
CA CYS A 140 1.93 8.18 -13.39
C CYS A 140 1.29 7.34 -12.28
N ILE A 141 1.12 7.90 -11.08
CA ILE A 141 0.47 7.24 -9.95
C ILE A 141 -0.97 6.84 -10.29
N LEU A 142 -1.72 7.74 -10.95
CA LEU A 142 -3.08 7.50 -11.36
C LEU A 142 -3.17 6.34 -12.37
N SER A 143 -2.32 6.33 -13.39
CA SER A 143 -2.28 5.28 -14.39
C SER A 143 -1.92 3.92 -13.81
N LEU A 144 -0.81 3.87 -13.04
CA LEU A 144 -0.36 2.64 -12.38
C LEU A 144 -1.37 2.15 -11.34
N GLY A 145 -1.95 3.06 -10.54
CA GLY A 145 -2.95 2.74 -9.53
C GLY A 145 -4.24 2.19 -10.16
N ALA A 146 -4.71 2.80 -11.25
CA ALA A 146 -5.86 2.31 -11.98
C ALA A 146 -5.63 0.90 -12.55
N ALA A 147 -4.48 0.65 -13.17
CA ALA A 147 -4.11 -0.67 -13.65
C ALA A 147 -4.04 -1.70 -12.49
N TYR A 148 -3.53 -1.27 -11.35
CA TYR A 148 -3.41 -2.13 -10.17
C TYR A 148 -4.78 -2.50 -9.57
N ILE A 149 -5.71 -1.55 -9.47
CA ILE A 149 -7.08 -1.76 -8.99
C ILE A 149 -7.84 -2.74 -9.90
N ARG A 150 -7.65 -2.63 -11.22
CA ARG A 150 -8.24 -3.56 -12.20
C ARG A 150 -7.79 -5.02 -11.99
N ARG A 151 -6.62 -5.28 -11.38
CA ARG A 151 -6.20 -6.64 -11.02
C ARG A 151 -7.14 -7.32 -10.04
N PHE A 152 -7.90 -6.55 -9.27
CA PHE A 152 -8.95 -7.08 -8.37
C PHE A 152 -10.33 -7.25 -9.04
N GLY A 153 -10.43 -7.00 -10.35
CA GLY A 153 -11.69 -7.03 -11.10
C GLY A 153 -12.60 -5.84 -10.81
N ILE A 154 -12.02 -4.72 -10.37
CA ILE A 154 -12.73 -3.49 -10.02
C ILE A 154 -12.33 -2.39 -11.00
N GLU A 155 -13.33 -1.68 -11.53
CA GLU A 155 -13.05 -0.48 -12.33
C GLU A 155 -12.74 0.71 -11.42
N PRO A 156 -11.59 1.38 -11.61
CA PRO A 156 -11.22 2.54 -10.83
C PRO A 156 -12.13 3.74 -11.16
N VAL A 157 -12.70 4.32 -10.11
CA VAL A 157 -13.36 5.62 -10.14
C VAL A 157 -12.53 6.56 -9.27
N VAL A 158 -11.93 7.57 -9.87
CA VAL A 158 -10.92 8.41 -9.22
C VAL A 158 -11.52 9.70 -8.67
N GLY A 159 -11.37 9.93 -7.39
CA GLY A 159 -11.62 11.22 -6.74
C GLY A 159 -10.32 12.01 -6.58
N VAL A 160 -10.14 13.07 -7.37
CA VAL A 160 -8.95 13.94 -7.28
C VAL A 160 -9.19 15.01 -6.22
N LEU A 161 -8.24 15.16 -5.29
CA LEU A 161 -8.30 16.17 -4.25
C LEU A 161 -7.35 17.35 -4.52
N SER A 162 -7.68 18.48 -3.91
CA SER A 162 -6.86 19.71 -3.88
C SER A 162 -6.90 20.38 -2.50
N GLY A 163 -6.11 21.43 -2.30
CA GLY A 163 -5.94 22.10 -1.01
C GLY A 163 -7.04 23.08 -0.61
N GLY A 164 -8.07 23.28 -1.43
CA GLY A 164 -9.18 24.20 -1.16
C GLY A 164 -10.37 23.93 -2.07
N ARG A 165 -11.43 24.74 -1.92
CA ARG A 165 -12.62 24.74 -2.80
C ARG A 165 -12.42 25.74 -3.94
N MET A 166 -13.20 25.64 -5.01
CA MET A 166 -13.14 26.62 -6.13
C MET A 166 -13.40 28.08 -5.67
N GLY A 167 -14.22 28.25 -4.64
CA GLY A 167 -14.45 29.58 -4.04
C GLY A 167 -13.27 30.14 -3.20
N ASP A 168 -12.21 29.35 -3.00
CA ASP A 168 -11.02 29.77 -2.25
C ASP A 168 -9.91 30.33 -3.17
N ILE A 169 -10.15 30.42 -4.47
CA ILE A 169 -9.20 30.98 -5.45
C ILE A 169 -8.81 32.40 -5.04
N GLY A 170 -7.50 32.68 -5.05
CA GLY A 170 -6.91 33.97 -4.66
C GLY A 170 -6.60 34.10 -3.16
N ARG A 171 -6.98 33.14 -2.31
CA ARG A 171 -6.67 33.19 -0.86
C ARG A 171 -5.23 32.77 -0.52
N ASP A 172 -4.69 31.80 -1.23
CA ASP A 172 -3.33 31.30 -1.05
C ASP A 172 -2.83 30.69 -2.37
N PRO A 173 -1.65 31.11 -2.88
CA PRO A 173 -1.12 30.61 -4.16
C PRO A 173 -0.92 29.10 -4.20
N ARG A 174 -0.71 28.44 -3.05
CA ARG A 174 -0.59 26.96 -3.00
C ARG A 174 -1.93 26.31 -3.22
N VAL A 175 -3.02 26.91 -2.69
CA VAL A 175 -4.39 26.44 -2.94
C VAL A 175 -4.71 26.56 -4.42
N ASP A 176 -4.46 27.74 -5.02
CA ASP A 176 -4.70 28.00 -6.46
C ASP A 176 -3.94 26.99 -7.32
N ARG A 177 -2.68 26.73 -6.98
CA ARG A 177 -1.86 25.74 -7.68
C ARG A 177 -2.46 24.34 -7.59
N THR A 178 -2.88 23.88 -6.41
CA THR A 178 -3.46 22.53 -6.26
C THR A 178 -4.81 22.38 -6.94
N LEU A 179 -5.62 23.45 -7.00
CA LEU A 179 -6.87 23.48 -7.75
C LEU A 179 -6.60 23.34 -9.25
N ALA A 180 -5.68 24.13 -9.80
CA ALA A 180 -5.28 24.04 -11.21
C ALA A 180 -4.70 22.66 -11.57
N ASP A 181 -3.85 22.10 -10.70
CA ASP A 181 -3.30 20.76 -10.85
C ASP A 181 -4.42 19.70 -10.86
N GLY A 182 -5.41 19.82 -9.96
CA GLY A 182 -6.55 18.89 -9.86
C GLY A 182 -7.38 18.87 -11.15
N GLU A 183 -7.73 20.03 -11.68
CA GLU A 183 -8.47 20.15 -12.96
C GLU A 183 -7.69 19.54 -14.12
N LEU A 184 -6.38 19.84 -14.22
CA LEU A 184 -5.54 19.29 -15.29
C LEU A 184 -5.40 17.77 -15.18
N VAL A 185 -5.23 17.23 -13.95
CA VAL A 185 -5.13 15.79 -13.71
C VAL A 185 -6.42 15.08 -14.10
N VAL A 186 -7.59 15.62 -13.72
CA VAL A 186 -8.89 15.05 -14.11
C VAL A 186 -9.04 15.03 -15.63
N ARG A 187 -8.77 16.15 -16.29
CA ARG A 187 -8.85 16.22 -17.77
C ARG A 187 -7.97 15.15 -18.42
N LYS A 188 -6.72 15.02 -17.97
CA LYS A 188 -5.79 14.02 -18.50
C LYS A 188 -6.21 12.59 -18.18
N ALA A 189 -6.76 12.33 -16.99
CA ALA A 189 -7.31 11.04 -16.63
C ALA A 189 -8.43 10.59 -17.57
N VAL A 190 -9.36 11.52 -17.88
CA VAL A 190 -10.46 11.25 -18.84
C VAL A 190 -9.93 10.98 -20.24
N GLU A 191 -8.94 11.74 -20.72
CA GLU A 191 -8.25 11.49 -21.99
C GLU A 191 -7.59 10.08 -22.03
N MET A 192 -7.17 9.55 -20.88
CA MET A 192 -6.62 8.19 -20.73
C MET A 192 -7.70 7.11 -20.55
N GLY A 193 -8.99 7.46 -20.63
CA GLY A 193 -10.10 6.52 -20.43
C GLY A 193 -10.33 6.14 -18.96
N ILE A 194 -9.87 6.94 -18.02
CA ILE A 194 -10.06 6.71 -16.58
C ILE A 194 -11.18 7.64 -16.09
N ASN A 195 -12.20 7.07 -15.44
CA ASN A 195 -13.26 7.86 -14.82
C ASN A 195 -12.71 8.63 -13.63
N ALA A 196 -12.67 9.96 -13.73
CA ALA A 196 -12.12 10.84 -12.71
C ALA A 196 -12.95 12.10 -12.55
N LYS A 197 -13.06 12.58 -11.29
CA LYS A 197 -13.76 13.81 -10.93
C LYS A 197 -12.97 14.58 -9.88
N HIS A 198 -12.97 15.90 -9.98
CA HIS A 198 -12.32 16.78 -8.99
C HIS A 198 -13.30 17.05 -7.84
N TYR A 199 -12.92 16.66 -6.63
CA TYR A 199 -13.69 16.86 -5.40
C TYR A 199 -13.16 18.00 -4.55
N THR A 200 -12.16 18.72 -5.05
CA THR A 200 -11.51 19.80 -4.31
C THR A 200 -10.94 19.31 -2.97
N ILE A 201 -11.22 19.95 -1.83
CA ILE A 201 -10.78 19.50 -0.51
C ILE A 201 -11.76 18.48 0.13
N LEU A 202 -12.89 18.21 -0.51
CA LEU A 202 -14.04 17.50 0.09
C LEU A 202 -13.87 15.97 -0.02
N ILE A 203 -12.92 15.42 0.74
CA ILE A 203 -12.65 13.98 0.78
C ILE A 203 -13.86 13.16 1.20
N GLU A 204 -14.70 13.69 2.09
CA GLU A 204 -15.93 13.06 2.56
C GLU A 204 -16.98 12.87 1.45
N ASN A 205 -16.93 13.67 0.40
CA ASN A 205 -17.75 13.49 -0.80
C ASN A 205 -17.08 12.56 -1.80
N ALA A 206 -15.75 12.67 -1.96
CA ALA A 206 -14.98 11.81 -2.85
C ALA A 206 -15.15 10.33 -2.49
N ILE A 207 -15.06 9.96 -1.22
CA ILE A 207 -15.17 8.56 -0.75
C ILE A 207 -16.54 7.93 -1.03
N LYS A 208 -17.61 8.73 -1.13
CA LYS A 208 -18.95 8.22 -1.44
C LYS A 208 -19.13 7.80 -2.89
N GLU A 209 -18.37 8.40 -3.81
CA GLU A 209 -18.56 8.24 -5.26
C GLU A 209 -17.34 7.56 -5.93
N ALA A 210 -16.18 7.62 -5.30
CA ALA A 210 -14.91 7.10 -5.84
C ALA A 210 -14.31 6.00 -4.96
N ASN A 211 -13.63 5.07 -5.60
CA ASN A 211 -12.91 3.99 -4.92
C ASN A 211 -11.38 4.17 -4.93
N PHE A 212 -10.90 5.20 -5.64
CA PHE A 212 -9.49 5.59 -5.66
C PHE A 212 -9.36 7.10 -5.42
N ILE A 213 -8.81 7.49 -4.30
CA ILE A 213 -8.59 8.88 -3.92
C ILE A 213 -7.16 9.29 -4.27
N LEU A 214 -7.02 10.30 -5.13
CA LEU A 214 -5.74 10.91 -5.46
C LEU A 214 -5.55 12.17 -4.62
N ALA A 215 -4.65 12.12 -3.64
CA ALA A 215 -4.31 13.24 -2.78
C ALA A 215 -3.49 14.31 -3.54
N PRO A 216 -3.48 15.58 -3.10
CA PRO A 216 -2.73 16.65 -3.75
C PRO A 216 -1.22 16.37 -3.85
N ASP A 217 -0.66 15.70 -2.85
CA ASP A 217 0.74 15.31 -2.72
C ASP A 217 0.89 14.19 -1.67
N GLY A 218 2.10 13.65 -1.55
CA GLY A 218 2.37 12.55 -0.62
C GLY A 218 2.33 12.94 0.86
N ILE A 219 2.55 14.21 1.20
CA ILE A 219 2.44 14.70 2.59
C ILE A 219 0.97 14.68 3.00
N SER A 220 0.10 15.27 2.17
CA SER A 220 -1.35 15.27 2.39
C SER A 220 -1.91 13.85 2.46
N GLY A 221 -1.53 12.97 1.53
CA GLY A 221 -1.97 11.58 1.55
C GLY A 221 -1.48 10.81 2.77
N ASN A 222 -0.25 11.04 3.23
CA ASN A 222 0.25 10.43 4.46
C ASN A 222 -0.52 10.90 5.70
N LEU A 223 -0.85 12.20 5.79
CA LEU A 223 -1.65 12.75 6.88
C LEU A 223 -3.08 12.19 6.86
N ILE A 224 -3.71 12.11 5.69
CA ILE A 224 -5.04 11.48 5.52
C ILE A 224 -5.01 10.03 6.04
N PHE A 225 -4.04 9.23 5.57
CA PHE A 225 -3.86 7.85 6.05
C PHE A 225 -3.72 7.79 7.56
N ARG A 226 -2.81 8.58 8.14
CA ARG A 226 -2.54 8.54 9.58
C ARG A 226 -3.73 8.97 10.41
N THR A 227 -4.42 10.04 9.99
CA THR A 227 -5.61 10.53 10.68
C THR A 227 -6.72 9.48 10.66
N LEU A 228 -6.98 8.88 9.51
CA LEU A 228 -8.03 7.86 9.40
C LEU A 228 -7.70 6.60 10.20
N ALA A 229 -6.49 6.05 10.00
CA ALA A 229 -6.12 4.75 10.57
C ALA A 229 -5.85 4.79 12.07
N PHE A 230 -5.39 5.92 12.63
CA PHE A 230 -5.01 5.99 14.05
C PHE A 230 -5.96 6.82 14.91
N LEU A 231 -6.76 7.69 14.34
CA LEU A 231 -7.66 8.58 15.07
C LEU A 231 -9.12 8.44 14.62
N GLY A 232 -9.36 8.17 13.34
CA GLY A 232 -10.69 8.17 12.73
C GLY A 232 -11.42 6.83 12.80
N GLY A 233 -10.93 5.83 13.53
CA GLY A 233 -11.55 4.51 13.62
C GLY A 233 -11.51 3.67 12.34
N GLY A 234 -10.80 4.14 11.32
CA GLY A 234 -10.54 3.38 10.10
C GLY A 234 -9.40 2.37 10.26
N ASP A 235 -9.05 1.69 9.17
CA ASP A 235 -7.98 0.69 9.17
C ASP A 235 -7.19 0.74 7.86
N GLY A 236 -5.97 0.19 7.86
CA GLY A 236 -5.10 0.07 6.70
C GLY A 236 -4.67 -1.36 6.46
N LEU A 237 -4.87 -1.83 5.22
CA LEU A 237 -4.43 -3.17 4.83
C LEU A 237 -2.97 -3.20 4.36
N GLY A 238 -2.38 -2.05 4.09
CA GLY A 238 -1.04 -1.90 3.57
C GLY A 238 -1.00 -1.00 2.33
N ALA A 239 0.21 -0.63 1.92
CA ALA A 239 0.46 0.22 0.76
C ALA A 239 1.39 -0.50 -0.23
N PRO A 240 0.86 -1.33 -1.13
CA PRO A 240 1.65 -1.93 -2.19
C PRO A 240 2.43 -0.91 -2.99
N VAL A 241 3.68 -1.21 -3.30
CA VAL A 241 4.45 -0.51 -4.31
C VAL A 241 3.94 -0.92 -5.68
N LEU A 242 3.65 0.07 -6.52
CA LEU A 242 3.11 -0.14 -7.86
C LEU A 242 4.21 -0.65 -8.80
N MET A 243 4.28 -1.96 -8.94
CA MET A 243 5.24 -2.71 -9.76
C MET A 243 4.52 -3.89 -10.43
N ASP A 244 5.01 -4.32 -11.59
CA ASP A 244 4.39 -5.43 -12.32
C ASP A 244 4.93 -6.80 -11.87
N ASP A 245 6.23 -6.92 -11.68
CA ASP A 245 6.90 -8.22 -11.52
C ASP A 245 7.10 -8.65 -10.06
N TYR A 246 7.00 -7.74 -9.11
CA TYR A 246 7.28 -7.99 -7.70
C TYR A 246 6.17 -7.45 -6.81
N VAL A 247 5.98 -8.08 -5.65
CA VAL A 247 5.01 -7.64 -4.65
C VAL A 247 5.73 -7.20 -3.39
N PHE A 248 5.80 -5.90 -3.16
CA PHE A 248 6.27 -5.28 -1.94
C PHE A 248 5.12 -4.48 -1.34
N VAL A 249 4.70 -4.81 -0.12
CA VAL A 249 3.66 -4.07 0.61
C VAL A 249 4.32 -3.28 1.74
N ASP A 250 4.28 -1.96 1.63
CA ASP A 250 4.69 -1.06 2.71
C ASP A 250 3.61 -1.07 3.81
N THR A 251 4.04 -1.00 5.06
CA THR A 251 3.15 -1.08 6.22
C THR A 251 3.49 0.02 7.21
N SER A 252 2.53 0.43 8.04
CA SER A 252 2.86 1.26 9.20
C SER A 252 3.48 0.39 10.31
N ARG A 253 4.47 0.91 11.03
CA ARG A 253 5.00 0.29 12.24
C ARG A 253 4.05 0.43 13.44
N VAL A 254 3.13 1.40 13.37
CA VAL A 254 2.16 1.67 14.42
C VAL A 254 1.00 0.68 14.31
N GLY A 255 0.59 0.11 15.44
CA GLY A 255 -0.58 -0.78 15.50
C GLY A 255 -0.25 -2.28 15.59
N GLY A 256 0.86 -2.75 15.02
CA GLY A 256 1.32 -4.15 15.15
C GLY A 256 0.41 -5.22 14.54
N HIS A 257 -0.57 -4.84 13.72
CA HIS A 257 -1.49 -5.77 13.06
C HIS A 257 -1.11 -5.95 11.59
N PHE A 258 -0.45 -7.06 11.28
CA PHE A 258 0.04 -7.34 9.93
C PHE A 258 -0.76 -8.40 9.17
N THR A 259 -1.75 -9.06 9.80
CA THR A 259 -2.55 -10.12 9.18
C THR A 259 -3.16 -9.69 7.84
N LYS A 260 -3.75 -8.48 7.79
CA LYS A 260 -4.35 -7.94 6.56
C LYS A 260 -3.31 -7.57 5.50
N ALA A 261 -2.13 -7.09 5.91
CA ALA A 261 -1.04 -6.78 4.97
C ALA A 261 -0.44 -8.05 4.36
N ILE A 262 -0.29 -9.11 5.16
CA ILE A 262 0.13 -10.44 4.69
C ILE A 262 -0.91 -11.00 3.70
N MET A 263 -2.20 -10.92 4.04
CA MET A 263 -3.30 -11.31 3.15
C MET A 263 -3.25 -10.56 1.82
N LEU A 264 -3.08 -9.23 1.87
CA LEU A 264 -2.99 -8.40 0.66
C LEU A 264 -1.77 -8.77 -0.18
N ALA A 265 -0.61 -8.95 0.44
CA ALA A 265 0.62 -9.35 -0.26
C ALA A 265 0.45 -10.71 -0.96
N SER A 266 -0.16 -11.69 -0.28
CA SER A 266 -0.46 -12.99 -0.88
C SER A 266 -1.47 -12.88 -2.03
N ALA A 267 -2.53 -12.09 -1.86
CA ALA A 267 -3.54 -11.90 -2.92
C ALA A 267 -2.97 -11.26 -4.20
N LEU A 268 -1.96 -10.40 -4.04
CA LEU A 268 -1.28 -9.72 -5.15
C LEU A 268 -0.24 -10.59 -5.84
N SER A 269 0.26 -11.61 -5.16
CA SER A 269 1.23 -12.53 -5.73
C SER A 269 0.63 -13.28 -6.92
N HIS A 270 1.44 -13.52 -7.94
CA HIS A 270 1.05 -14.36 -9.04
C HIS A 270 1.11 -15.85 -8.58
N PRO A 271 0.07 -16.64 -8.90
CA PRO A 271 0.15 -18.07 -8.62
C PRO A 271 1.44 -18.61 -9.22
N LYS A 272 2.19 -19.39 -8.45
CA LYS A 272 3.38 -20.07 -8.96
C LYS A 272 2.98 -20.79 -10.22
N ARG A 273 3.48 -20.39 -11.37
CA ARG A 273 3.53 -21.29 -12.52
C ARG A 273 4.26 -22.52 -12.00
N LYS A 274 3.56 -23.68 -11.95
CA LYS A 274 4.20 -24.94 -11.63
C LYS A 274 5.45 -24.99 -12.50
N ARG A 275 6.63 -24.98 -11.85
CA ARG A 275 7.88 -25.29 -12.57
C ARG A 275 7.68 -26.70 -13.07
N THR A 276 7.33 -26.84 -14.36
CA THR A 276 7.42 -28.08 -15.12
C THR A 276 8.89 -28.42 -15.30
#